data_1ba2aba8e2e5919c3ecd5ebc697c4c23
#
_entry.id   1ba2aba8e2e5919c3ecd5ebc697c4c23
#
_cell.length_a   1.000
_cell.length_b   1.000
_cell.length_c   1.000
_cell.angle_alpha   90.00
_cell.angle_beta   90.00
_cell.angle_gamma   90.00
#
_symmetry.space_group_name_H-M   'P 1'
#
loop_
_entity.id
_entity.type
_entity.pdbx_description
1 polymer ?
#
loop_
_entity_poly.entity_id
_entity_poly.type
_entity_poly.pdbx_seq_one_letter_code
_entity_poly.pdbx_strand_id
1 'polypeptide(L)'
;MKPVHLSILAAVARNGVIGRHNTLPWHLPEDLKHFKALTMGHTIIMGRKTYASIGRVLPGRTNVIVTRQLDFHAPDAIVVHTLEDALHLQGRQDDALFIIGGARLYEQTLGLVQRLYLTEIQQDFDGDTFFPVFDRSDWIEVSRERHVSDGQTGMAGMPLEYHFVVFDRKQTVEPKNLS
;
A
#
# COMPACT_ATOMS: atom_id res chain seq x y z
N MET A 1 20.22 -14.55 7.34
CA MET A 1 19.14 -13.56 7.37
C MET A 1 18.26 -13.76 6.16
N LYS A 2 16.98 -13.99 6.38
CA LYS A 2 16.04 -13.93 5.26
C LYS A 2 15.90 -12.47 4.82
N PRO A 3 15.90 -12.20 3.50
CA PRO A 3 15.65 -10.83 3.03
C PRO A 3 14.24 -10.42 3.45
N VAL A 4 14.12 -9.23 4.00
CA VAL A 4 12.83 -8.65 4.35
C VAL A 4 12.13 -8.23 3.06
N HIS A 5 10.89 -8.66 2.88
CA HIS A 5 10.06 -8.24 1.77
C HIS A 5 9.33 -6.95 2.13
N LEU A 6 9.80 -5.85 1.57
CA LEU A 6 9.10 -4.57 1.66
C LEU A 6 8.18 -4.43 0.46
N SER A 7 6.91 -4.23 0.71
CA SER A 7 5.88 -4.11 -0.32
C SER A 7 5.02 -2.87 -0.11
N ILE A 8 4.51 -2.33 -1.20
CA ILE A 8 3.42 -1.36 -1.18
C ILE A 8 2.11 -2.09 -1.40
N LEU A 9 1.09 -1.69 -0.68
CA LEU A 9 -0.28 -2.17 -0.83
C LEU A 9 -1.20 -0.95 -0.99
N ALA A 10 -1.85 -0.84 -2.15
CA ALA A 10 -2.70 0.30 -2.48
C ALA A 10 -3.84 -0.08 -3.41
N ALA A 11 -4.97 0.61 -3.29
CA ALA A 11 -6.04 0.62 -4.28
C ALA A 11 -5.96 1.93 -5.05
N VAL A 12 -5.93 1.86 -6.37
CA VAL A 12 -5.67 2.99 -7.26
C VAL A 12 -6.71 3.03 -8.37
N ALA A 13 -7.41 4.15 -8.52
CA ALA A 13 -8.32 4.37 -9.63
C ALA A 13 -7.57 4.48 -10.96
N ARG A 14 -8.29 4.30 -12.06
CA ARG A 14 -7.70 4.37 -13.40
C ARG A 14 -6.98 5.69 -13.67
N ASN A 15 -7.46 6.80 -13.12
CA ASN A 15 -6.83 8.13 -13.21
C ASN A 15 -5.80 8.41 -12.10
N GLY A 16 -5.41 7.40 -11.31
CA GLY A 16 -4.38 7.51 -10.28
C GLY A 16 -4.87 7.94 -8.90
N VAL A 17 -6.14 8.25 -8.74
CA VAL A 17 -6.71 8.69 -7.45
C VAL A 17 -6.63 7.56 -6.41
N ILE A 18 -6.18 7.90 -5.21
CA ILE A 18 -6.15 7.01 -4.04
C ILE A 18 -6.92 7.56 -2.85
N GLY A 19 -7.39 8.78 -2.90
CA GLY A 19 -8.12 9.40 -1.81
C GLY A 19 -8.83 10.70 -2.20
N ARG A 20 -9.85 11.02 -1.41
CA ARG A 20 -10.58 12.28 -1.47
C ARG A 20 -11.00 12.66 -0.06
N HIS A 21 -10.67 13.89 0.36
CA HIS A 21 -10.98 14.39 1.71
C HIS A 21 -10.61 13.40 2.82
N ASN A 22 -9.42 12.80 2.71
CA ASN A 22 -8.87 11.82 3.65
C ASN A 22 -9.71 10.53 3.78
N THR A 23 -10.50 10.19 2.77
CA THR A 23 -11.29 8.96 2.66
C THR A 23 -11.11 8.30 1.30
N LEU A 24 -11.56 7.05 1.17
CA LEU A 24 -11.60 6.37 -0.13
C LEU A 24 -12.84 6.83 -0.92
N PRO A 25 -12.70 7.19 -2.21
CA PRO A 25 -13.82 7.60 -3.04
C PRO A 25 -14.78 6.47 -3.41
N TRP A 26 -14.40 5.25 -3.17
CA TRP A 26 -15.19 4.02 -3.46
C TRP A 26 -15.44 3.23 -2.18
N HIS A 27 -16.42 2.35 -2.26
CA HIS A 27 -16.68 1.34 -1.25
C HIS A 27 -16.56 -0.04 -1.89
N LEU A 28 -15.55 -0.80 -1.49
CA LEU A 28 -15.20 -2.09 -2.10
C LEU A 28 -14.84 -3.10 -0.99
N PRO A 29 -15.85 -3.76 -0.40
CA PRO A 29 -15.64 -4.72 0.71
C PRO A 29 -14.69 -5.85 0.37
N GLU A 30 -14.68 -6.30 -0.88
CA GLU A 30 -13.79 -7.35 -1.37
C GLU A 30 -12.33 -6.93 -1.30
N ASP A 31 -12.03 -5.65 -1.55
CA ASP A 31 -10.70 -5.11 -1.43
C ASP A 31 -10.24 -5.05 0.03
N LEU A 32 -11.14 -4.70 0.95
CA LEU A 32 -10.85 -4.73 2.38
C LEU A 32 -10.55 -6.14 2.89
N LYS A 33 -11.25 -7.16 2.39
CA LYS A 33 -10.97 -8.56 2.69
C LYS A 33 -9.61 -8.99 2.15
N HIS A 34 -9.28 -8.58 0.94
CA HIS A 34 -7.99 -8.85 0.30
C HIS A 34 -6.84 -8.21 1.08
N PHE A 35 -7.00 -6.95 1.46
CA PHE A 35 -6.07 -6.22 2.33
C PHE A 35 -5.83 -6.97 3.64
N LYS A 36 -6.90 -7.38 4.30
CA LYS A 36 -6.81 -8.13 5.56
C LYS A 36 -6.08 -9.45 5.38
N ALA A 37 -6.40 -10.20 4.33
CA ALA A 37 -5.75 -11.49 4.05
C ALA A 37 -4.25 -11.36 3.80
N LEU A 38 -3.83 -10.31 3.09
CA LEU A 38 -2.40 -10.05 2.81
C LEU A 38 -1.63 -9.60 4.06
N THR A 39 -2.23 -8.78 4.90
CA THR A 39 -1.53 -8.10 6.00
C THR A 39 -1.62 -8.82 7.35
N MET A 40 -2.56 -9.75 7.52
CA MET A 40 -2.76 -10.43 8.80
C MET A 40 -1.49 -11.15 9.27
N GLY A 41 -1.09 -10.89 10.51
CA GLY A 41 0.13 -11.44 11.10
C GLY A 41 1.42 -10.68 10.73
N HIS A 42 1.31 -9.62 9.93
CA HIS A 42 2.46 -8.86 9.43
C HIS A 42 2.48 -7.42 9.98
N THR A 43 3.56 -6.71 9.68
CA THR A 43 3.72 -5.30 10.03
C THR A 43 3.18 -4.41 8.92
N ILE A 44 2.35 -3.45 9.29
CA ILE A 44 1.84 -2.41 8.40
C ILE A 44 2.41 -1.05 8.83
N ILE A 45 2.89 -0.30 7.86
CA ILE A 45 3.50 1.02 8.06
C ILE A 45 2.63 2.06 7.36
N MET A 46 2.23 3.09 8.10
CA MET A 46 1.31 4.12 7.61
C MET A 46 1.71 5.49 8.12
N GLY A 47 1.28 6.52 7.41
CA GLY A 47 1.36 7.89 7.88
C GLY A 47 0.24 8.22 8.87
N ARG A 48 0.39 9.33 9.61
CA ARG A 48 -0.58 9.78 10.62
C ARG A 48 -1.98 10.00 10.03
N LYS A 49 -2.08 10.61 8.85
CA LYS A 49 -3.38 10.86 8.18
C LYS A 49 -4.09 9.57 7.80
N THR A 50 -3.34 8.57 7.37
CA THR A 50 -3.89 7.23 7.07
C THR A 50 -4.42 6.58 8.33
N TYR A 51 -3.66 6.65 9.43
CA TYR A 51 -4.14 6.17 10.73
C TYR A 51 -5.43 6.87 11.17
N ALA A 52 -5.50 8.20 11.04
CA ALA A 52 -6.69 8.98 11.35
C ALA A 52 -7.90 8.58 10.49
N SER A 53 -7.67 8.30 9.21
CA SER A 53 -8.70 7.83 8.28
C SER A 53 -9.25 6.45 8.65
N ILE A 54 -8.37 5.52 9.03
CA ILE A 54 -8.77 4.18 9.51
C ILE A 54 -9.48 4.29 10.87
N GLY A 55 -9.04 5.21 11.74
CA GLY A 55 -9.65 5.55 13.01
C GLY A 55 -9.32 4.60 14.17
N ARG A 56 -8.53 3.56 13.93
CA ARG A 56 -8.12 2.58 14.96
C ARG A 56 -6.89 1.79 14.53
N VAL A 57 -6.28 1.13 15.50
CA VAL A 57 -5.29 0.08 15.23
C VAL A 57 -5.97 -1.11 14.56
N LEU A 58 -5.35 -1.67 13.55
CA LEU A 58 -5.85 -2.87 12.87
C LEU A 58 -5.40 -4.12 13.62
N PRO A 59 -6.33 -4.92 14.16
CA PRO A 59 -5.98 -6.07 15.00
C PRO A 59 -5.27 -7.18 14.21
N GLY A 60 -4.44 -7.95 14.91
CA GLY A 60 -3.69 -9.06 14.33
C GLY A 60 -2.49 -8.65 13.48
N ARG A 61 -2.11 -7.38 13.51
CA ARG A 61 -0.99 -6.80 12.77
C ARG A 61 -0.19 -5.88 13.68
N THR A 62 1.09 -5.74 13.42
CA THR A 62 1.90 -4.71 14.07
C THR A 62 1.68 -3.39 13.32
N ASN A 63 1.07 -2.42 13.98
CA ASN A 63 0.76 -1.10 13.39
C ASN A 63 1.90 -0.15 13.70
N VAL A 64 2.54 0.39 12.66
CA VAL A 64 3.60 1.38 12.75
C VAL A 64 3.15 2.66 12.10
N ILE A 65 3.20 3.77 12.84
CA ILE A 65 2.80 5.09 12.35
C ILE A 65 4.05 5.95 12.24
N VAL A 66 4.28 6.50 11.05
CA VAL A 66 5.37 7.44 10.79
C VAL A 66 4.81 8.86 10.83
N THR A 67 5.32 9.70 11.72
CA THR A 67 4.89 11.09 11.84
C THR A 67 6.03 11.99 12.29
N ARG A 68 6.07 13.23 11.78
CA ARG A 68 6.99 14.27 12.27
C ARG A 68 6.57 14.87 13.61
N GLN A 69 5.32 14.65 14.02
CA GLN A 69 4.80 15.17 15.29
C GLN A 69 5.38 14.36 16.46
N LEU A 70 6.29 14.98 17.21
CA LEU A 70 6.99 14.32 18.32
C LEU A 70 6.09 14.00 19.52
N ASP A 71 4.98 14.72 19.65
CA ASP A 71 3.99 14.57 20.71
C ASP A 71 2.79 13.69 20.32
N PHE A 72 2.82 13.10 19.13
CA PHE A 72 1.76 12.21 18.67
C PHE A 72 1.76 10.89 19.43
N HIS A 73 0.61 10.53 19.94
CA HIS A 73 0.37 9.27 20.64
C HIS A 73 -0.73 8.46 19.96
N ALA A 74 -0.50 7.17 19.79
CA ALA A 74 -1.49 6.22 19.34
C ALA A 74 -1.38 4.96 20.22
N PRO A 75 -2.33 4.72 21.13
CA PRO A 75 -2.34 3.51 21.94
C PRO A 75 -2.32 2.26 21.07
N ASP A 76 -1.57 1.25 21.50
CA ASP A 76 -1.44 -0.04 20.82
C ASP A 76 -0.75 0.00 19.44
N ALA A 77 -0.21 1.16 19.02
CA ALA A 77 0.62 1.31 17.84
C ALA A 77 2.06 1.69 18.21
N ILE A 78 2.98 1.41 17.31
CA ILE A 78 4.35 1.89 17.41
C ILE A 78 4.43 3.21 16.64
N VAL A 79 4.80 4.29 17.30
CA VAL A 79 5.00 5.60 16.67
C VAL A 79 6.48 5.85 16.45
N VAL A 80 6.86 6.14 15.22
CA VAL A 80 8.22 6.52 14.83
C VAL A 80 8.19 7.83 14.08
N HIS A 81 9.32 8.50 14.00
CA HIS A 81 9.39 9.87 13.46
C HIS A 81 10.12 9.95 12.13
N THR A 82 10.70 8.84 11.67
CA THR A 82 11.34 8.71 10.37
C THR A 82 10.96 7.41 9.70
N LEU A 83 10.98 7.38 8.37
CA LEU A 83 10.80 6.14 7.62
C LEU A 83 11.91 5.14 7.94
N GLU A 84 13.13 5.61 8.11
CA GLU A 84 14.28 4.79 8.45
C GLU A 84 14.05 4.04 9.77
N ASP A 85 13.55 4.71 10.79
CA ASP A 85 13.20 4.07 12.05
C ASP A 85 12.12 2.99 11.87
N ALA A 86 11.12 3.25 11.05
CA ALA A 86 10.09 2.27 10.73
C ALA A 86 10.69 1.01 10.05
N LEU A 87 11.60 1.22 9.13
CA LEU A 87 12.27 0.12 8.41
C LEU A 87 13.22 -0.69 9.30
N HIS A 88 13.82 -0.06 10.32
CA HIS A 88 14.68 -0.73 11.30
C HIS A 88 13.92 -1.55 12.35
N LEU A 89 12.62 -1.37 12.49
CA LEU A 89 11.79 -2.26 13.31
C LEU A 89 11.69 -3.66 12.69
N GLN A 90 12.24 -3.83 11.51
CA GLN A 90 12.35 -5.10 10.82
C GLN A 90 13.26 -6.09 11.56
N GLY A 91 12.93 -7.31 11.45
CA GLY A 91 13.92 -8.35 11.62
C GLY A 91 13.88 -9.07 12.96
N ARG A 92 12.87 -8.81 13.78
CA ARG A 92 12.73 -9.62 14.99
C ARG A 92 11.68 -10.73 14.89
N GLN A 93 10.66 -10.59 14.02
CA GLN A 93 9.60 -11.60 13.91
C GLN A 93 8.86 -11.66 12.57
N ASP A 94 9.07 -10.72 11.66
CA ASP A 94 8.26 -10.64 10.44
C ASP A 94 9.11 -10.46 9.18
N ASP A 95 8.93 -11.35 8.22
CA ASP A 95 9.62 -11.34 6.94
C ASP A 95 8.94 -10.40 5.92
N ALA A 96 7.76 -9.85 6.20
CA ALA A 96 6.99 -9.01 5.29
C ALA A 96 6.55 -7.70 5.95
N LEU A 97 6.85 -6.59 5.29
CA LEU A 97 6.42 -5.25 5.67
C LEU A 97 5.57 -4.64 4.58
N PHE A 98 4.44 -4.07 4.94
CA PHE A 98 3.52 -3.44 4.01
C PHE A 98 3.43 -1.95 4.26
N ILE A 99 3.76 -1.14 3.26
CA ILE A 99 3.47 0.29 3.23
C ILE A 99 2.04 0.46 2.75
N ILE A 100 1.16 1.00 3.61
CA ILE A 100 -0.28 1.08 3.32
C ILE A 100 -0.79 2.50 3.10
N GLY A 101 0.09 3.47 3.03
CA GLY A 101 -0.25 4.85 2.69
C GLY A 101 0.18 5.88 3.74
N GLY A 102 0.05 7.16 3.45
CA GLY A 102 -0.54 7.69 2.21
C GLY A 102 0.45 8.00 1.11
N ALA A 103 0.05 8.94 0.26
CA ALA A 103 0.78 9.30 -0.94
C ALA A 103 2.25 9.60 -0.72
N ARG A 104 2.58 10.34 0.35
CA ARG A 104 3.96 10.69 0.68
C ARG A 104 4.81 9.45 1.02
N LEU A 105 4.27 8.50 1.78
CA LEU A 105 4.98 7.25 2.07
C LEU A 105 5.14 6.38 0.82
N TYR A 106 4.13 6.33 -0.03
CA TYR A 106 4.25 5.64 -1.32
C TYR A 106 5.36 6.24 -2.16
N GLU A 107 5.41 7.56 -2.27
CA GLU A 107 6.44 8.26 -3.01
C GLU A 107 7.84 8.00 -2.45
N GLN A 108 8.01 8.04 -1.13
CA GLN A 108 9.30 7.80 -0.46
C GLN A 108 9.76 6.34 -0.57
N THR A 109 8.84 5.38 -0.67
CA THR A 109 9.16 3.96 -0.61
C THR A 109 9.17 3.27 -1.98
N LEU A 110 8.62 3.90 -3.01
CA LEU A 110 8.51 3.29 -4.34
C LEU A 110 9.85 2.85 -4.91
N GLY A 111 10.92 3.58 -4.62
CA GLY A 111 12.29 3.23 -5.01
C GLY A 111 12.93 2.13 -4.17
N LEU A 112 12.33 1.73 -3.06
CA LEU A 112 12.87 0.79 -2.08
C LEU A 112 12.16 -0.56 -2.08
N VAL A 113 10.88 -0.60 -2.46
CA VAL A 113 10.06 -1.81 -2.36
C VAL A 113 10.39 -2.81 -3.46
N GLN A 114 10.28 -4.09 -3.15
CA GLN A 114 10.48 -5.19 -4.09
C GLN A 114 9.19 -5.58 -4.80
N ARG A 115 8.03 -5.32 -4.18
CA ARG A 115 6.74 -5.75 -4.70
C ARG A 115 5.67 -4.68 -4.52
N LEU A 116 4.78 -4.57 -5.51
CA LEU A 116 3.56 -3.78 -5.44
C LEU A 116 2.36 -4.72 -5.47
N TYR A 117 1.49 -4.57 -4.49
CA TYR A 117 0.14 -5.15 -4.51
C TYR A 117 -0.83 -4.02 -4.81
N LEU A 118 -1.31 -3.93 -6.03
CA LEU A 118 -2.23 -2.88 -6.45
C LEU A 118 -3.61 -3.46 -6.76
N THR A 119 -4.63 -2.87 -6.16
CA THR A 119 -5.99 -3.05 -6.65
C THR A 119 -6.24 -1.96 -7.67
N GLU A 120 -6.23 -2.33 -8.95
CA GLU A 120 -6.47 -1.41 -10.06
C GLU A 120 -7.96 -1.31 -10.32
N ILE A 121 -8.56 -0.19 -9.92
CA ILE A 121 -9.99 0.07 -10.12
C ILE A 121 -10.18 0.64 -11.51
N GLN A 122 -11.00 -0.02 -12.32
CA GLN A 122 -11.16 0.24 -13.74
C GLN A 122 -12.17 1.37 -14.00
N GLN A 123 -12.08 2.44 -13.20
CA GLN A 123 -12.92 3.63 -13.31
C GLN A 123 -12.15 4.84 -12.80
N ASP A 124 -12.41 6.00 -13.39
CA ASP A 124 -11.92 7.29 -12.88
C ASP A 124 -12.76 7.75 -11.70
N PHE A 125 -12.13 8.35 -10.71
CA PHE A 125 -12.79 8.97 -9.57
C PHE A 125 -12.27 10.37 -9.34
N ASP A 126 -13.14 11.27 -8.87
CA ASP A 126 -12.70 12.55 -8.36
C ASP A 126 -11.94 12.35 -7.04
N GLY A 127 -10.81 13.00 -6.92
CA GLY A 127 -10.00 12.92 -5.71
C GLY A 127 -8.94 14.00 -5.67
N ASP A 128 -8.32 14.10 -4.52
CA ASP A 128 -7.28 15.10 -4.22
C ASP A 128 -5.92 14.46 -3.93
N THR A 129 -5.86 13.14 -3.83
CA THR A 129 -4.67 12.38 -3.48
C THR A 129 -4.42 11.30 -4.52
N PHE A 130 -3.17 11.21 -4.99
CA PHE A 130 -2.80 10.36 -6.12
C PHE A 130 -1.66 9.42 -5.74
N PHE A 131 -1.70 8.22 -6.33
CA PHE A 131 -0.55 7.31 -6.30
C PHE A 131 0.60 7.91 -7.13
N PRO A 132 1.85 7.81 -6.69
CA PRO A 132 2.97 8.34 -7.46
C PRO A 132 3.08 7.67 -8.83
N VAL A 133 3.43 8.45 -9.84
CA VAL A 133 3.71 7.93 -11.18
C VAL A 133 4.97 7.07 -11.10
N PHE A 134 4.94 5.89 -11.68
CA PHE A 134 6.10 5.00 -11.74
C PHE A 134 6.27 4.43 -13.15
N ASP A 135 7.52 4.13 -13.50
CA ASP A 135 7.84 3.52 -14.77
C ASP A 135 7.54 2.02 -14.73
N ARG A 136 6.49 1.60 -15.44
CA ARG A 136 6.08 0.19 -15.49
C ARG A 136 7.13 -0.71 -16.12
N SER A 137 8.07 -0.16 -16.89
CA SER A 137 9.18 -0.93 -17.47
C SER A 137 10.18 -1.45 -16.42
N ASP A 138 10.18 -0.87 -15.22
CA ASP A 138 11.00 -1.34 -14.09
C ASP A 138 10.38 -2.52 -13.34
N TRP A 139 9.17 -2.92 -13.72
CA TRP A 139 8.37 -3.90 -13.01
C TRP A 139 7.90 -5.03 -13.92
N ILE A 140 7.71 -6.22 -13.33
CA ILE A 140 7.11 -7.38 -13.99
C ILE A 140 5.75 -7.63 -13.35
N GLU A 141 4.69 -7.66 -14.16
CA GLU A 141 3.39 -8.11 -13.70
C GLU A 141 3.42 -9.63 -13.53
N VAL A 142 3.35 -10.11 -12.29
CA VAL A 142 3.46 -11.53 -11.99
C VAL A 142 2.10 -12.20 -11.78
N SER A 143 1.05 -11.41 -11.50
CA SER A 143 -0.31 -11.93 -11.34
C SER A 143 -1.33 -10.83 -11.60
N ARG A 144 -2.47 -11.22 -12.17
CA ARG A 144 -3.63 -10.33 -12.35
C ARG A 144 -4.91 -11.16 -12.21
N GLU A 145 -5.73 -10.78 -11.26
CA GLU A 145 -7.06 -11.36 -11.06
C GLU A 145 -8.11 -10.30 -11.34
N ARG A 146 -8.94 -10.54 -12.34
CA ARG A 146 -10.05 -9.66 -12.70
C ARG A 146 -11.29 -10.00 -11.88
N HIS A 147 -11.90 -8.97 -11.30
CA HIS A 147 -13.11 -9.08 -10.51
C HIS A 147 -14.12 -8.00 -10.91
N VAL A 148 -15.39 -8.27 -10.66
CA VAL A 148 -16.48 -7.31 -10.79
C VAL A 148 -17.28 -7.34 -9.51
N SER A 149 -17.47 -6.18 -8.88
CA SER A 149 -18.26 -6.07 -7.66
C SER A 149 -19.76 -6.20 -7.95
N ASP A 150 -20.48 -6.84 -7.03
CA ASP A 150 -21.94 -6.96 -7.10
C ASP A 150 -22.62 -5.63 -6.68
N GLY A 151 -22.88 -4.76 -7.65
CA GLY A 151 -23.76 -3.57 -7.49
C GLY A 151 -23.24 -2.46 -6.57
N GLN A 152 -23.81 -1.29 -6.67
CA GLN A 152 -23.77 -0.07 -5.84
C GLN A 152 -22.40 0.54 -5.41
N THR A 153 -21.28 0.06 -5.92
CA THR A 153 -19.95 0.55 -5.51
C THR A 153 -19.29 1.49 -6.51
N GLY A 154 -19.79 1.50 -7.75
CA GLY A 154 -19.38 2.44 -8.78
C GLY A 154 -20.28 3.67 -8.87
N MET A 155 -19.97 4.58 -9.79
CA MET A 155 -20.83 5.73 -10.09
C MET A 155 -22.19 5.25 -10.62
N ALA A 156 -23.28 5.88 -10.14
CA ALA A 156 -24.66 5.58 -10.53
C ALA A 156 -25.13 4.13 -10.26
N GLY A 157 -24.58 3.46 -9.27
CA GLY A 157 -24.98 2.10 -8.88
C GLY A 157 -24.59 1.01 -9.88
N MET A 158 -23.65 1.30 -10.78
CA MET A 158 -23.14 0.31 -11.74
C MET A 158 -22.10 -0.61 -11.12
N PRO A 159 -21.97 -1.86 -11.60
CA PRO A 159 -20.90 -2.75 -11.15
C PRO A 159 -19.54 -2.10 -11.38
N LEU A 160 -18.62 -2.31 -10.43
CA LEU A 160 -17.27 -1.79 -10.49
C LEU A 160 -16.31 -2.91 -10.83
N GLU A 161 -15.59 -2.79 -11.95
CA GLU A 161 -14.51 -3.70 -12.30
C GLU A 161 -13.23 -3.28 -11.58
N TYR A 162 -12.55 -4.24 -10.97
CA TYR A 162 -11.26 -4.03 -10.33
C TYR A 162 -10.38 -5.26 -10.51
N HIS A 163 -9.06 -5.05 -10.54
CA HIS A 163 -8.10 -6.14 -10.69
C HIS A 163 -7.15 -6.16 -9.50
N PHE A 164 -6.93 -7.32 -8.92
CA PHE A 164 -5.82 -7.54 -8.00
C PHE A 164 -4.57 -7.85 -8.79
N VAL A 165 -3.60 -6.96 -8.75
CA VAL A 165 -2.37 -7.05 -9.56
C VAL A 165 -1.16 -7.08 -8.65
N VAL A 166 -0.21 -7.96 -8.96
CA VAL A 166 1.07 -8.03 -8.27
C VAL A 166 2.17 -7.72 -9.27
N PHE A 167 3.02 -6.76 -8.92
CA PHE A 167 4.22 -6.40 -9.66
C PHE A 167 5.46 -6.71 -8.84
N ASP A 168 6.44 -7.37 -9.43
CA ASP A 168 7.77 -7.53 -8.86
C ASP A 168 8.76 -6.60 -9.56
N ARG A 169 9.68 -6.00 -8.79
CA ARG A 169 10.73 -5.18 -9.35
C ARG A 169 11.66 -6.04 -10.19
N LYS A 170 11.98 -5.59 -11.40
CA LYS A 170 13.00 -6.21 -12.21
C LYS A 170 14.35 -6.16 -11.50
N GLN A 171 15.07 -7.27 -11.49
CA GLN A 171 16.44 -7.28 -10.99
C GLN A 171 17.32 -6.53 -11.98
N THR A 172 18.12 -5.57 -11.50
CA THR A 172 19.21 -4.99 -12.26
C THR A 172 20.25 -6.08 -12.45
N VAL A 173 20.43 -6.50 -13.71
CA VAL A 173 21.59 -7.31 -14.07
C VAL A 173 22.80 -6.37 -14.00
N GLU A 174 23.60 -6.51 -12.95
CA GLU A 174 24.92 -5.86 -12.97
C GLU A 174 25.68 -6.37 -14.20
N PRO A 175 26.26 -5.46 -14.99
CA PRO A 175 27.10 -5.90 -16.09
C PRO A 175 28.23 -6.73 -15.48
N LYS A 176 28.34 -8.00 -15.88
CA LYS A 176 29.52 -8.80 -15.55
C LYS A 176 30.71 -8.03 -16.04
N ASN A 177 31.54 -7.54 -15.13
CA ASN A 177 32.86 -7.04 -15.49
C ASN A 177 33.57 -8.17 -16.20
N LEU A 178 33.66 -8.04 -17.52
CA LEU A 178 34.59 -8.81 -18.34
C LEU A 178 35.97 -8.27 -18.01
N SER A 179 36.66 -8.91 -17.10
CA SER A 179 38.11 -8.77 -16.91
C SER A 179 38.86 -9.62 -17.91
#